data_ba923f1b999f9dae9c7353a7c7318b70
#
_entry.id   ba923f1b999f9dae9c7353a7c7318b70
#
_cell.length_a   1.000
_cell.length_b   1.000
_cell.length_c   1.000
_cell.angle_alpha   90.00
_cell.angle_beta   90.00
_cell.angle_gamma   90.00
#
_symmetry.space_group_name_H-M   'P 1'
#
loop_
_entity.id
_entity.type
_entity.pdbx_description
1 polymer ?
#
loop_
_entity_poly.entity_id
_entity_poly.type
_entity_poly.pdbx_seq_one_letter_code
_entity_poly.pdbx_strand_id
1 'polypeptide(L)'
;DTLLQAEQVGRDLNAAFTIERADEGLGEIFPFLHFPNSAMALWERGGAGYVNPRQLVQAQLTIATQQGATIIPEAVARLTTDAHGVTATTTTGQPIQASKVLIAAGAYSGWLLDRPLDLRRKAVTVLLAELPPGEANRLRALPSIIYRLDNHPVLASIYSVPPLVYPDGKTYLKIGGTLRNTHYVHTAAEIQTWFHGDGDPIEGDALRHVLLAMLPGLAVTAFQSKPCVVTYTAHDLPYIDQIDTAIYVAAGGCGSAAKSSNELGRIAARMVEKAGWDYDLPAERFAVRYA
;
A
#
# COMPACT_ATOMS: atom_id res chain seq x y z
N ASP A 1 -6.93 22.32 7.44
CA ASP A 1 -5.87 22.43 6.41
C ASP A 1 -5.91 21.30 5.38
N THR A 2 -6.07 20.04 5.76
CA THR A 2 -6.03 18.91 4.80
C THR A 2 -7.21 18.87 3.85
N LEU A 3 -8.42 19.23 4.30
CA LEU A 3 -9.60 19.29 3.43
C LEU A 3 -9.43 20.38 2.38
N LEU A 4 -8.94 21.57 2.79
CA LEU A 4 -8.65 22.69 1.87
C LEU A 4 -7.57 22.33 0.84
N GLN A 5 -6.54 21.57 1.25
CA GLN A 5 -5.52 21.07 0.32
C GLN A 5 -6.12 20.07 -0.67
N ALA A 6 -6.96 19.13 -0.20
CA ALA A 6 -7.63 18.17 -1.06
C ALA A 6 -8.59 18.87 -2.05
N GLU A 7 -9.31 19.90 -1.59
CA GLU A 7 -10.16 20.74 -2.44
C GLU A 7 -9.35 21.44 -3.53
N GLN A 8 -8.22 22.06 -3.17
CA GLN A 8 -7.36 22.73 -4.14
C GLN A 8 -6.84 21.76 -5.20
N VAL A 9 -6.32 20.60 -4.78
CA VAL A 9 -5.86 19.56 -5.71
C VAL A 9 -7.00 19.07 -6.60
N GLY A 10 -8.20 18.87 -6.04
CA GLY A 10 -9.37 18.48 -6.82
C GLY A 10 -9.74 19.51 -7.90
N ARG A 11 -9.66 20.81 -7.58
CA ARG A 11 -9.89 21.91 -8.54
C ARG A 11 -8.80 21.93 -9.61
N ASP A 12 -7.53 21.83 -9.23
CA ASP A 12 -6.38 21.85 -10.14
C ASP A 12 -6.43 20.69 -11.15
N LEU A 13 -6.94 19.54 -10.72
CA LEU A 13 -7.11 18.35 -11.55
C LEU A 13 -8.47 18.28 -12.25
N ASN A 14 -9.33 19.29 -12.09
CA ASN A 14 -10.69 19.30 -12.62
C ASN A 14 -11.50 18.05 -12.25
N ALA A 15 -11.31 17.55 -11.01
CA ALA A 15 -12.04 16.41 -10.50
C ALA A 15 -13.49 16.77 -10.17
N ALA A 16 -14.42 15.84 -10.37
CA ALA A 16 -15.82 16.00 -10.01
C ALA A 16 -16.01 15.66 -8.53
N PHE A 17 -16.12 16.66 -7.66
CA PHE A 17 -16.34 16.47 -6.23
C PHE A 17 -17.33 17.49 -5.64
N THR A 18 -17.83 17.19 -4.45
CA THR A 18 -18.58 18.12 -3.58
C THR A 18 -17.95 18.15 -2.20
N ILE A 19 -18.11 19.28 -1.50
CA ILE A 19 -17.75 19.42 -0.09
C ILE A 19 -19.05 19.64 0.68
N GLU A 20 -19.27 18.79 1.66
CA GLU A 20 -20.53 18.75 2.41
C GLU A 20 -20.26 18.45 3.89
N ARG A 21 -21.21 18.78 4.74
CA ARG A 21 -21.22 18.25 6.10
C ARG A 21 -21.52 16.75 6.04
N ALA A 22 -20.78 15.97 6.81
CA ALA A 22 -20.90 14.53 6.77
C ALA A 22 -22.24 14.00 7.32
N ASP A 23 -22.87 14.75 8.22
CA ASP A 23 -24.16 14.41 8.83
C ASP A 23 -25.38 14.83 7.96
N GLU A 24 -25.22 15.75 7.02
CA GLU A 24 -26.28 16.24 6.14
C GLU A 24 -26.21 15.54 4.77
N GLY A 25 -25.34 16.01 3.88
CA GLY A 25 -25.33 15.53 2.49
C GLY A 25 -24.92 14.07 2.32
N LEU A 26 -23.88 13.61 3.03
CA LEU A 26 -23.45 12.20 2.95
C LEU A 26 -24.37 11.26 3.70
N GLY A 27 -25.04 11.70 4.78
CA GLY A 27 -26.00 10.90 5.53
C GLY A 27 -27.21 10.48 4.70
N GLU A 28 -27.65 11.31 3.74
CA GLU A 28 -28.73 10.97 2.80
C GLU A 28 -28.29 9.90 1.78
N ILE A 29 -27.03 9.98 1.31
CA ILE A 29 -26.48 9.05 0.31
C ILE A 29 -26.03 7.73 0.93
N PHE A 30 -25.43 7.80 2.12
CA PHE A 30 -24.88 6.66 2.85
C PHE A 30 -25.48 6.57 4.26
N PRO A 31 -26.78 6.26 4.42
CA PRO A 31 -27.48 6.32 5.71
C PRO A 31 -26.97 5.31 6.75
N PHE A 32 -26.10 4.40 6.35
CA PHE A 32 -25.41 3.47 7.24
C PHE A 32 -24.09 4.01 7.80
N LEU A 33 -23.57 5.16 7.28
CA LEU A 33 -22.37 5.80 7.78
C LEU A 33 -22.71 6.87 8.81
N HIS A 34 -21.97 6.83 9.92
CA HIS A 34 -22.05 7.82 10.98
C HIS A 34 -20.73 8.53 11.19
N PHE A 35 -20.77 9.85 11.21
CA PHE A 35 -19.67 10.74 11.54
C PHE A 35 -20.13 11.77 12.57
N PRO A 36 -19.19 12.39 13.33
CA PRO A 36 -19.56 13.52 14.19
C PRO A 36 -20.19 14.67 13.40
N ASN A 37 -21.17 15.36 13.98
CA ASN A 37 -21.91 16.45 13.33
C ASN A 37 -21.04 17.59 12.81
N SER A 38 -19.82 17.75 13.33
CA SER A 38 -18.84 18.74 12.85
C SER A 38 -17.96 18.25 11.71
N ALA A 39 -18.07 16.99 11.32
CA ALA A 39 -17.21 16.44 10.29
C ALA A 39 -17.57 17.01 8.91
N MET A 40 -16.55 17.47 8.19
CA MET A 40 -16.65 17.89 6.79
C MET A 40 -16.09 16.77 5.90
N ALA A 41 -16.71 16.57 4.75
CA ALA A 41 -16.29 15.57 3.79
C ALA A 41 -16.13 16.15 2.39
N LEU A 42 -15.09 15.73 1.70
CA LEU A 42 -14.97 15.86 0.26
C LEU A 42 -15.37 14.53 -0.35
N TRP A 43 -16.41 14.56 -1.17
CA TRP A 43 -16.89 13.39 -1.89
C TRP A 43 -16.56 13.51 -3.37
N GLU A 44 -15.65 12.68 -3.85
CA GLU A 44 -15.29 12.56 -5.25
C GLU A 44 -16.25 11.60 -5.96
N ARG A 45 -16.93 12.07 -7.01
CA ARG A 45 -18.02 11.37 -7.68
C ARG A 45 -17.62 10.57 -8.90
N GLY A 46 -16.47 10.83 -9.47
CA GLY A 46 -16.03 10.16 -10.70
C GLY A 46 -14.53 9.94 -10.74
N GLY A 47 -14.11 8.81 -11.32
CA GLY A 47 -12.70 8.44 -11.41
C GLY A 47 -12.07 7.95 -10.11
N ALA A 48 -12.76 8.08 -8.97
CA ALA A 48 -12.31 7.58 -7.67
C ALA A 48 -12.74 6.12 -7.45
N GLY A 49 -11.97 5.40 -6.65
CA GLY A 49 -12.29 4.02 -6.34
C GLY A 49 -11.20 3.31 -5.54
N TYR A 50 -11.18 2.01 -5.66
CA TYR A 50 -10.18 1.16 -5.02
C TYR A 50 -9.68 0.10 -6.00
N VAL A 51 -8.49 -0.42 -5.76
CA VAL A 51 -7.94 -1.58 -6.46
C VAL A 51 -7.88 -2.77 -5.52
N ASN A 52 -8.21 -3.95 -6.02
CA ASN A 52 -7.86 -5.19 -5.34
C ASN A 52 -6.40 -5.54 -5.67
N PRO A 53 -5.43 -5.33 -4.77
CA PRO A 53 -4.01 -5.48 -5.07
C PRO A 53 -3.63 -6.92 -5.42
N ARG A 54 -4.33 -7.93 -4.88
CA ARG A 54 -4.06 -9.33 -5.20
C ARG A 54 -4.47 -9.66 -6.63
N GLN A 55 -5.66 -9.21 -7.05
CA GLN A 55 -6.12 -9.40 -8.42
C GLN A 55 -5.29 -8.63 -9.43
N LEU A 56 -4.87 -7.40 -9.07
CA LEU A 56 -3.98 -6.60 -9.92
C LEU A 56 -2.65 -7.31 -10.14
N VAL A 57 -1.98 -7.78 -9.07
CA VAL A 57 -0.72 -8.52 -9.18
C VAL A 57 -0.91 -9.80 -9.99
N GLN A 58 -1.99 -10.57 -9.74
CA GLN A 58 -2.26 -11.79 -10.50
C GLN A 58 -2.45 -11.50 -11.99
N ALA A 59 -3.18 -10.46 -12.35
CA ALA A 59 -3.37 -10.06 -13.74
C ALA A 59 -2.03 -9.66 -14.40
N GLN A 60 -1.21 -8.89 -13.72
CA GLN A 60 0.12 -8.49 -14.21
C GLN A 60 1.04 -9.70 -14.42
N LEU A 61 1.08 -10.64 -13.46
CA LEU A 61 1.87 -11.86 -13.57
C LEU A 61 1.37 -12.74 -14.74
N THR A 62 0.06 -12.85 -14.93
CA THR A 62 -0.53 -13.60 -16.05
C THR A 62 -0.10 -13.02 -17.39
N ILE A 63 -0.21 -11.70 -17.56
CA ILE A 63 0.19 -11.01 -18.79
C ILE A 63 1.70 -11.13 -19.01
N ALA A 64 2.52 -10.93 -17.97
CA ALA A 64 3.97 -11.08 -18.07
C ALA A 64 4.37 -12.49 -18.56
N THR A 65 3.74 -13.52 -18.00
CA THR A 65 3.97 -14.92 -18.42
C THR A 65 3.56 -15.14 -19.88
N GLN A 66 2.41 -14.60 -20.31
CA GLN A 66 1.97 -14.68 -21.71
C GLN A 66 2.94 -13.97 -22.67
N GLN A 67 3.65 -12.95 -22.18
CA GLN A 67 4.69 -12.22 -22.91
C GLN A 67 6.07 -12.89 -22.85
N GLY A 68 6.20 -14.05 -22.23
CA GLY A 68 7.42 -14.85 -22.17
C GLY A 68 8.24 -14.67 -20.88
N ALA A 69 7.74 -13.98 -19.87
CA ALA A 69 8.42 -13.92 -18.59
C ALA A 69 8.34 -15.26 -17.84
N THR A 70 9.45 -15.64 -17.20
CA THR A 70 9.51 -16.81 -16.32
C THR A 70 9.35 -16.37 -14.87
N ILE A 71 8.42 -16.97 -14.15
CA ILE A 71 8.21 -16.73 -12.72
C ILE A 71 8.88 -17.86 -11.94
N ILE A 72 9.83 -17.50 -11.09
CA ILE A 72 10.53 -18.42 -10.21
C ILE A 72 10.01 -18.19 -8.78
N PRO A 73 9.31 -19.16 -8.17
CA PRO A 73 8.68 -19.00 -6.86
C PRO A 73 9.67 -19.20 -5.71
N GLU A 74 10.84 -18.57 -5.81
CA GLU A 74 11.91 -18.63 -4.82
C GLU A 74 12.37 -17.24 -4.41
N ALA A 75 12.78 -17.09 -3.16
CA ALA A 75 13.36 -15.85 -2.68
C ALA A 75 14.83 -15.74 -3.10
N VAL A 76 15.27 -14.55 -3.47
CA VAL A 76 16.68 -14.25 -3.71
C VAL A 76 17.37 -13.96 -2.38
N ALA A 77 18.45 -14.68 -2.09
CA ALA A 77 19.24 -14.52 -0.88
C ALA A 77 20.43 -13.55 -1.07
N ARG A 78 20.99 -13.49 -2.27
CA ARG A 78 22.20 -12.71 -2.55
C ARG A 78 22.29 -12.31 -4.02
N LEU A 79 22.91 -11.17 -4.27
CA LEU A 79 23.36 -10.72 -5.60
C LEU A 79 24.88 -10.67 -5.63
N THR A 80 25.47 -11.04 -6.76
CA THR A 80 26.90 -10.83 -7.07
C THR A 80 27.01 -10.29 -8.48
N THR A 81 27.94 -9.36 -8.70
CA THR A 81 28.22 -8.77 -10.01
C THR A 81 29.57 -9.22 -10.51
N ASP A 82 29.69 -9.43 -11.83
CA ASP A 82 30.93 -9.69 -12.53
C ASP A 82 30.97 -8.95 -13.88
N ALA A 83 31.98 -9.24 -14.70
CA ALA A 83 32.11 -8.65 -16.05
C ALA A 83 30.96 -9.05 -17.03
N HIS A 84 30.16 -10.07 -16.70
CA HIS A 84 29.10 -10.60 -17.55
C HIS A 84 27.69 -10.18 -17.10
N GLY A 85 27.57 -9.55 -15.92
CA GLY A 85 26.29 -9.08 -15.39
C GLY A 85 26.08 -9.37 -13.91
N VAL A 86 24.89 -9.82 -13.55
CA VAL A 86 24.48 -10.09 -12.16
C VAL A 86 24.07 -11.55 -12.03
N THR A 87 24.54 -12.21 -10.99
CA THR A 87 24.04 -13.51 -10.54
C THR A 87 23.19 -13.32 -9.28
N ALA A 88 21.91 -13.63 -9.39
CA ALA A 88 20.99 -13.74 -8.26
C ALA A 88 20.99 -15.17 -7.73
N THR A 89 21.37 -15.39 -6.49
CA THR A 89 21.36 -16.71 -5.85
C THR A 89 20.12 -16.82 -4.98
N THR A 90 19.31 -17.84 -5.21
CA THR A 90 18.09 -18.08 -4.41
C THR A 90 18.43 -18.64 -3.03
N THR A 91 17.44 -18.71 -2.15
CA THR A 91 17.57 -19.33 -0.81
C THR A 91 17.84 -20.83 -0.87
N THR A 92 17.49 -21.50 -1.99
CA THR A 92 17.82 -22.92 -2.23
C THR A 92 19.19 -23.11 -2.87
N GLY A 93 19.92 -22.02 -3.16
CA GLY A 93 21.26 -22.06 -3.77
C GLY A 93 21.27 -22.06 -5.29
N GLN A 94 20.12 -21.95 -5.95
CA GLN A 94 20.05 -21.88 -7.42
C GLN A 94 20.58 -20.55 -7.93
N PRO A 95 21.57 -20.51 -8.83
CA PRO A 95 22.01 -19.28 -9.47
C PRO A 95 21.14 -18.93 -10.68
N ILE A 96 20.79 -17.65 -10.81
CA ILE A 96 20.07 -17.06 -11.93
C ILE A 96 20.96 -15.95 -12.49
N GLN A 97 21.42 -16.08 -13.72
CA GLN A 97 22.24 -15.07 -14.38
C GLN A 97 21.41 -14.13 -15.24
N ALA A 98 21.70 -12.84 -15.16
CA ALA A 98 21.09 -11.80 -15.94
C ALA A 98 22.05 -10.68 -16.28
N SER A 99 21.86 -10.01 -17.42
CA SER A 99 22.62 -8.82 -17.77
C SER A 99 22.27 -7.61 -16.88
N LYS A 100 21.06 -7.58 -16.36
CA LYS A 100 20.54 -6.52 -15.48
C LYS A 100 19.56 -7.08 -14.45
N VAL A 101 19.50 -6.48 -13.26
CA VAL A 101 18.57 -6.82 -12.19
C VAL A 101 17.84 -5.58 -11.71
N LEU A 102 16.52 -5.66 -11.59
CA LEU A 102 15.68 -4.68 -10.89
C LEU A 102 15.27 -5.24 -9.53
N ILE A 103 15.72 -4.61 -8.45
CA ILE A 103 15.33 -4.96 -7.09
C ILE A 103 14.01 -4.27 -6.75
N ALA A 104 12.92 -5.02 -6.68
CA ALA A 104 11.58 -4.57 -6.32
C ALA A 104 11.01 -5.40 -5.15
N ALA A 105 11.86 -5.71 -4.15
CA ALA A 105 11.56 -6.63 -3.05
C ALA A 105 10.85 -5.97 -1.84
N GLY A 106 10.22 -4.80 -2.04
CA GLY A 106 9.47 -4.09 -1.02
C GLY A 106 10.30 -3.79 0.22
N ALA A 107 9.84 -4.22 1.40
CA ALA A 107 10.54 -4.00 2.66
C ALA A 107 11.92 -4.68 2.72
N TYR A 108 12.16 -5.68 1.90
CA TYR A 108 13.41 -6.46 1.86
C TYR A 108 14.46 -5.91 0.89
N SER A 109 14.14 -4.90 0.07
CA SER A 109 15.02 -4.40 -0.99
C SER A 109 16.42 -3.99 -0.51
N GLY A 110 16.53 -3.42 0.68
CA GLY A 110 17.81 -2.92 1.20
C GLY A 110 18.82 -4.00 1.61
N TRP A 111 18.40 -5.24 1.80
CA TRP A 111 19.28 -6.33 2.27
C TRP A 111 19.93 -7.14 1.15
N LEU A 112 19.58 -6.87 -0.09
CA LEU A 112 20.20 -7.47 -1.28
C LEU A 112 21.42 -6.68 -1.76
N LEU A 113 21.77 -5.58 -1.09
CA LEU A 113 22.80 -4.65 -1.48
C LEU A 113 23.90 -4.58 -0.42
N ASP A 114 25.15 -4.40 -0.85
CA ASP A 114 26.29 -4.20 0.05
C ASP A 114 26.16 -2.91 0.86
N ARG A 115 25.53 -1.90 0.27
CA ARG A 115 25.23 -0.63 0.92
C ARG A 115 23.73 -0.52 1.17
N PRO A 116 23.29 -0.50 2.43
CA PRO A 116 21.87 -0.50 2.76
C PRO A 116 21.18 0.80 2.32
N LEU A 117 19.96 0.66 1.82
CA LEU A 117 19.10 1.79 1.48
C LEU A 117 18.51 2.40 2.76
N ASP A 118 18.38 3.74 2.79
CA ASP A 118 17.61 4.42 3.83
C ASP A 118 16.11 4.15 3.64
N LEU A 119 15.66 3.04 4.21
CA LEU A 119 14.28 2.58 4.19
C LEU A 119 13.74 2.45 5.61
N ARG A 120 12.75 3.26 5.95
CA ARG A 120 12.01 3.17 7.22
C ARG A 120 10.83 2.22 7.04
N ARG A 121 10.81 1.13 7.79
CA ARG A 121 9.83 0.04 7.68
C ARG A 121 8.84 0.13 8.82
N LYS A 122 7.70 0.73 8.56
CA LYS A 122 6.64 0.94 9.54
C LYS A 122 5.78 -0.31 9.64
N ALA A 123 5.77 -0.94 10.82
CA ALA A 123 4.84 -2.01 11.15
C ALA A 123 3.45 -1.40 11.40
N VAL A 124 2.43 -1.95 10.78
CA VAL A 124 1.03 -1.52 10.92
C VAL A 124 0.11 -2.73 10.97
N THR A 125 -1.03 -2.58 11.62
CA THR A 125 -2.09 -3.58 11.66
C THR A 125 -3.24 -3.15 10.78
N VAL A 126 -3.84 -4.11 10.09
CA VAL A 126 -5.15 -3.92 9.44
C VAL A 126 -6.16 -4.86 10.08
N LEU A 127 -7.39 -4.40 10.20
CA LEU A 127 -8.49 -5.19 10.73
C LEU A 127 -9.42 -5.62 9.59
N LEU A 128 -9.76 -6.88 9.56
CA LEU A 128 -10.74 -7.48 8.66
C LEU A 128 -11.98 -7.87 9.48
N ALA A 129 -13.12 -7.28 9.14
CA ALA A 129 -14.42 -7.69 9.67
C ALA A 129 -15.08 -8.65 8.67
N GLU A 130 -15.23 -9.92 9.04
CA GLU A 130 -15.95 -10.92 8.23
C GLU A 130 -17.43 -10.62 8.26
N LEU A 131 -18.03 -10.43 7.09
CA LEU A 131 -19.43 -10.04 6.93
C LEU A 131 -20.27 -11.23 6.50
N PRO A 132 -21.45 -11.45 7.13
CA PRO A 132 -22.44 -12.35 6.56
C PRO A 132 -23.00 -11.78 5.24
N PRO A 133 -23.54 -12.63 4.32
CA PRO A 133 -23.97 -12.22 2.99
C PRO A 133 -24.96 -11.04 2.97
N GLY A 134 -25.90 -11.00 3.90
CA GLY A 134 -26.87 -9.91 4.01
C GLY A 134 -26.21 -8.56 4.30
N GLU A 135 -25.22 -8.55 5.18
CA GLU A 135 -24.48 -7.35 5.57
C GLU A 135 -23.55 -6.90 4.44
N ALA A 136 -22.86 -7.83 3.80
CA ALA A 136 -22.05 -7.53 2.63
C ALA A 136 -22.86 -6.87 1.51
N ASN A 137 -24.09 -7.34 1.28
CA ASN A 137 -25.00 -6.72 0.32
C ASN A 137 -25.49 -5.33 0.78
N ARG A 138 -25.79 -5.14 2.06
CA ARG A 138 -26.20 -3.84 2.63
C ARG A 138 -25.10 -2.78 2.42
N LEU A 139 -23.86 -3.18 2.58
CA LEU A 139 -22.69 -2.30 2.47
C LEU A 139 -22.04 -2.27 1.08
N ARG A 140 -22.67 -2.87 0.06
CA ARG A 140 -22.09 -2.92 -1.30
C ARG A 140 -21.81 -1.55 -1.92
N ALA A 141 -22.55 -0.52 -1.48
CA ALA A 141 -22.40 0.87 -1.93
C ALA A 141 -21.50 1.70 -1.01
N LEU A 142 -20.82 1.08 -0.05
CA LEU A 142 -19.87 1.78 0.82
C LEU A 142 -18.78 2.42 -0.05
N PRO A 143 -18.48 3.72 0.10
CA PRO A 143 -17.38 4.34 -0.62
C PRO A 143 -16.03 3.93 -0.04
N SER A 144 -14.94 4.16 -0.77
CA SER A 144 -13.61 4.22 -0.15
C SER A 144 -13.53 5.44 0.74
N ILE A 145 -13.09 5.27 1.98
CA ILE A 145 -13.09 6.30 3.02
C ILE A 145 -11.66 6.54 3.48
N ILE A 146 -11.28 7.81 3.60
CA ILE A 146 -10.14 8.27 4.40
C ILE A 146 -10.70 9.23 5.44
N TYR A 147 -10.55 8.92 6.72
CA TYR A 147 -11.10 9.72 7.80
C TYR A 147 -10.02 10.09 8.81
N ARG A 148 -9.85 11.39 9.08
CA ARG A 148 -8.90 11.91 10.05
C ARG A 148 -9.55 11.96 11.44
N LEU A 149 -8.75 11.58 12.44
CA LEU A 149 -9.20 11.42 13.82
C LEU A 149 -8.41 12.40 14.71
N ASP A 150 -8.94 13.61 14.91
CA ASP A 150 -8.17 14.67 15.57
C ASP A 150 -7.82 14.34 17.02
N ASN A 151 -8.74 13.74 17.79
CA ASN A 151 -8.61 13.49 19.23
C ASN A 151 -8.52 12.00 19.61
N HIS A 152 -8.29 11.09 18.66
CA HIS A 152 -8.18 9.67 18.98
C HIS A 152 -6.77 9.37 19.55
N PRO A 153 -6.65 8.65 20.70
CA PRO A 153 -5.36 8.48 21.38
C PRO A 153 -4.34 7.63 20.58
N VAL A 154 -4.81 6.70 19.79
CA VAL A 154 -3.96 5.72 19.06
C VAL A 154 -3.83 6.08 17.59
N LEU A 155 -4.93 6.43 16.94
CA LEU A 155 -5.02 6.63 15.49
C LEU A 155 -5.05 8.11 15.12
N ALA A 156 -4.29 8.51 14.12
CA ALA A 156 -4.37 9.83 13.50
C ALA A 156 -5.36 9.87 12.34
N SER A 157 -5.51 8.75 11.64
CA SER A 157 -6.49 8.59 10.56
C SER A 157 -6.80 7.12 10.34
N ILE A 158 -7.92 6.86 9.66
CA ILE A 158 -8.24 5.52 9.14
C ILE A 158 -8.50 5.58 7.64
N TYR A 159 -8.42 4.43 7.00
CA TYR A 159 -8.98 4.20 5.69
C TYR A 159 -9.80 2.91 5.69
N SER A 160 -10.83 2.89 4.85
CA SER A 160 -11.64 1.70 4.60
C SER A 160 -11.97 1.61 3.12
N VAL A 161 -12.22 0.40 2.63
CA VAL A 161 -12.67 0.13 1.27
C VAL A 161 -13.95 -0.70 1.32
N PRO A 162 -14.78 -0.71 0.28
CA PRO A 162 -15.99 -1.54 0.24
C PRO A 162 -15.70 -3.01 0.57
N PRO A 163 -16.75 -3.78 0.98
CA PRO A 163 -16.61 -5.21 1.21
C PRO A 163 -16.06 -5.94 -0.02
N LEU A 164 -15.07 -6.82 0.19
CA LEU A 164 -14.40 -7.60 -0.85
C LEU A 164 -14.36 -9.07 -0.50
N VAL A 165 -14.48 -9.92 -1.51
CA VAL A 165 -14.24 -11.35 -1.38
C VAL A 165 -12.73 -11.61 -1.33
N TYR A 166 -12.30 -12.39 -0.34
CA TYR A 166 -10.91 -12.79 -0.13
C TYR A 166 -10.66 -14.21 -0.65
N PRO A 167 -9.39 -14.66 -0.74
CA PRO A 167 -9.07 -15.98 -1.30
C PRO A 167 -9.67 -17.18 -0.56
N ASP A 168 -10.07 -17.00 0.70
CA ASP A 168 -10.80 -18.01 1.49
C ASP A 168 -12.30 -18.10 1.15
N GLY A 169 -12.78 -17.32 0.17
CA GLY A 169 -14.16 -17.26 -0.26
C GLY A 169 -15.07 -16.42 0.63
N LYS A 170 -14.56 -15.85 1.71
CA LYS A 170 -15.31 -15.01 2.64
C LYS A 170 -15.27 -13.53 2.21
N THR A 171 -16.29 -12.79 2.63
CA THR A 171 -16.35 -11.34 2.37
C THR A 171 -15.92 -10.58 3.62
N TYR A 172 -14.98 -9.67 3.43
CA TYR A 172 -14.45 -8.83 4.50
C TYR A 172 -14.60 -7.35 4.19
N LEU A 173 -14.94 -6.60 5.23
CA LEU A 173 -14.73 -5.15 5.28
C LEU A 173 -13.36 -4.89 5.94
N LYS A 174 -12.48 -4.22 5.20
CA LYS A 174 -11.14 -3.91 5.67
C LYS A 174 -11.07 -2.47 6.18
N ILE A 175 -10.47 -2.31 7.36
CA ILE A 175 -10.05 -1.01 7.88
C ILE A 175 -8.58 -1.05 8.28
N GLY A 176 -7.85 0.01 7.99
CA GLY A 176 -6.49 0.23 8.46
C GLY A 176 -6.32 1.69 8.89
N GLY A 177 -5.19 2.02 9.49
CA GLY A 177 -5.00 3.35 10.03
C GLY A 177 -3.58 3.87 9.98
N THR A 178 -3.43 5.13 10.37
CA THR A 178 -2.15 5.76 10.65
C THR A 178 -2.05 5.93 12.15
N LEU A 179 -1.04 5.32 12.76
CA LEU A 179 -0.76 5.45 14.19
C LEU A 179 -0.18 6.83 14.51
N ARG A 180 -0.51 7.36 15.70
CA ARG A 180 0.18 8.53 16.26
C ARG A 180 1.60 8.20 16.67
N ASN A 181 1.80 7.02 17.26
CA ASN A 181 3.12 6.50 17.62
C ASN A 181 3.49 5.37 16.67
N THR A 182 4.55 5.56 15.90
CA THR A 182 4.96 4.61 14.88
C THR A 182 5.88 3.54 15.46
N HIS A 183 5.56 2.28 15.18
CA HIS A 183 6.46 1.15 15.43
C HIS A 183 7.23 0.84 14.13
N TYR A 184 8.56 0.85 14.22
CA TYR A 184 9.46 0.49 13.12
C TYR A 184 10.08 -0.88 13.35
N VAL A 185 10.28 -1.63 12.26
CA VAL A 185 11.03 -2.89 12.22
C VAL A 185 12.31 -2.66 11.41
N HIS A 186 13.43 -3.14 11.93
CA HIS A 186 14.77 -2.77 11.45
C HIS A 186 15.49 -3.93 10.74
N THR A 187 15.13 -5.17 11.05
CA THR A 187 15.79 -6.36 10.51
C THR A 187 14.82 -7.24 9.73
N ALA A 188 15.35 -8.07 8.84
CA ALA A 188 14.58 -9.07 8.11
C ALA A 188 13.88 -10.06 9.06
N ALA A 189 14.55 -10.43 10.15
CA ALA A 189 13.99 -11.33 11.17
C ALA A 189 12.80 -10.69 11.91
N GLU A 190 12.89 -9.40 12.27
CA GLU A 190 11.76 -8.67 12.87
C GLU A 190 10.57 -8.58 11.92
N ILE A 191 10.79 -8.31 10.62
CA ILE A 191 9.72 -8.31 9.63
C ILE A 191 9.08 -9.68 9.51
N GLN A 192 9.88 -10.75 9.47
CA GLN A 192 9.38 -12.10 9.39
C GLN A 192 8.54 -12.45 10.63
N THR A 193 9.03 -12.13 11.82
CA THR A 193 8.30 -12.31 13.08
C THR A 193 6.99 -11.51 13.07
N TRP A 194 7.03 -10.27 12.62
CA TRP A 194 5.84 -9.43 12.50
C TRP A 194 4.78 -10.05 11.57
N PHE A 195 5.18 -10.51 10.38
CA PHE A 195 4.25 -11.12 9.43
C PHE A 195 3.68 -12.48 9.86
N HIS A 196 4.34 -13.20 10.80
CA HIS A 196 3.81 -14.43 11.39
C HIS A 196 2.93 -14.20 12.63
N GLY A 197 2.85 -12.96 13.11
CA GLY A 197 1.96 -12.55 14.20
C GLY A 197 0.60 -12.08 13.73
N ASP A 198 -0.19 -11.57 14.67
CA ASP A 198 -1.53 -11.02 14.45
C ASP A 198 -1.53 -9.48 14.41
N GLY A 199 -0.35 -8.84 14.35
CA GLY A 199 -0.21 -7.39 14.45
C GLY A 199 -0.27 -6.89 15.89
N ASP A 200 -0.48 -5.58 16.06
CA ASP A 200 -0.59 -4.94 17.38
C ASP A 200 -2.05 -4.99 17.86
N PRO A 201 -2.33 -5.60 19.02
CA PRO A 201 -3.68 -5.71 19.56
C PRO A 201 -4.30 -4.34 19.92
N ILE A 202 -3.49 -3.36 20.37
CA ILE A 202 -3.98 -2.00 20.68
C ILE A 202 -4.46 -1.31 19.41
N GLU A 203 -3.69 -1.42 18.32
CA GLU A 203 -4.08 -0.90 17.01
C GLU A 203 -5.34 -1.61 16.50
N GLY A 204 -5.39 -2.94 16.59
CA GLY A 204 -6.54 -3.74 16.18
C GLY A 204 -7.83 -3.35 16.92
N ASP A 205 -7.77 -3.18 18.24
CA ASP A 205 -8.90 -2.75 19.05
C ASP A 205 -9.32 -1.31 18.73
N ALA A 206 -8.38 -0.40 18.52
CA ALA A 206 -8.67 0.97 18.13
C ALA A 206 -9.39 1.03 16.76
N LEU A 207 -8.93 0.26 15.77
CA LEU A 207 -9.58 0.14 14.47
C LEU A 207 -10.98 -0.42 14.58
N ARG A 208 -11.17 -1.44 15.43
CA ARG A 208 -12.49 -2.02 15.69
C ARG A 208 -13.46 -1.02 16.28
N HIS A 209 -13.06 -0.25 17.28
CA HIS A 209 -13.90 0.77 17.90
C HIS A 209 -14.31 1.86 16.89
N VAL A 210 -13.36 2.35 16.09
CA VAL A 210 -13.66 3.36 15.05
C VAL A 210 -14.61 2.77 14.00
N LEU A 211 -14.41 1.54 13.55
CA LEU A 211 -15.27 0.88 12.57
C LEU A 211 -16.71 0.77 13.06
N LEU A 212 -16.91 0.31 14.32
CA LEU A 212 -18.22 0.14 14.91
C LEU A 212 -18.94 1.47 15.20
N ALA A 213 -18.16 2.53 15.49
CA ALA A 213 -18.70 3.89 15.62
C ALA A 213 -19.15 4.46 14.27
N MET A 214 -18.39 4.21 13.20
CA MET A 214 -18.74 4.66 11.84
C MET A 214 -19.89 3.88 11.23
N LEU A 215 -20.07 2.62 11.60
CA LEU A 215 -21.11 1.71 11.08
C LEU A 215 -21.91 1.11 12.24
N PRO A 216 -22.80 1.89 12.87
CA PRO A 216 -23.64 1.39 13.95
C PRO A 216 -24.50 0.20 13.49
N GLY A 217 -24.56 -0.84 14.32
CA GLY A 217 -25.29 -2.06 14.00
C GLY A 217 -24.63 -2.95 12.95
N LEU A 218 -23.33 -2.74 12.64
CA LEU A 218 -22.58 -3.60 11.75
C LEU A 218 -22.61 -5.07 12.21
N ALA A 219 -23.16 -5.95 11.37
CA ALA A 219 -23.18 -7.37 11.62
C ALA A 219 -21.83 -7.98 11.20
N VAL A 220 -21.12 -8.55 12.16
CA VAL A 220 -19.78 -9.16 11.95
C VAL A 220 -19.78 -10.58 12.48
N THR A 221 -19.35 -11.54 11.68
CA THR A 221 -19.16 -12.94 12.10
C THR A 221 -17.87 -13.10 12.92
N ALA A 222 -16.78 -12.47 12.48
CA ALA A 222 -15.50 -12.51 13.15
C ALA A 222 -14.65 -11.28 12.81
N PHE A 223 -13.77 -10.88 13.73
CA PHE A 223 -12.70 -9.92 13.47
C PHE A 223 -11.36 -10.65 13.36
N GLN A 224 -10.53 -10.25 12.40
CA GLN A 224 -9.18 -10.76 12.24
C GLN A 224 -8.22 -9.57 12.06
N SER A 225 -7.23 -9.47 12.92
CA SER A 225 -6.10 -8.56 12.71
C SER A 225 -5.09 -9.21 11.77
N LYS A 226 -4.47 -8.40 10.90
CA LYS A 226 -3.42 -8.84 9.98
C LYS A 226 -2.27 -7.86 10.02
N PRO A 227 -1.03 -8.35 10.15
CA PRO A 227 0.15 -7.53 10.08
C PRO A 227 0.39 -7.00 8.65
N CYS A 228 0.95 -5.82 8.56
CA CYS A 228 1.42 -5.23 7.32
C CYS A 228 2.68 -4.39 7.58
N VAL A 229 3.50 -4.18 6.57
CA VAL A 229 4.66 -3.30 6.65
C VAL A 229 4.58 -2.28 5.52
N VAL A 230 4.65 -1.00 5.88
CA VAL A 230 4.73 0.10 4.93
C VAL A 230 6.15 0.65 4.91
N THR A 231 6.74 0.73 3.73
CA THR A 231 8.13 1.15 3.55
C THR A 231 8.19 2.59 3.07
N TYR A 232 8.83 3.45 3.86
CA TYR A 232 9.08 4.85 3.55
C TYR A 232 10.54 5.06 3.14
N THR A 233 10.77 5.96 2.21
CA THR A 233 12.10 6.44 1.80
C THR A 233 12.49 7.69 2.60
N ALA A 234 13.70 8.17 2.43
CA ALA A 234 14.20 9.39 3.07
C ALA A 234 13.44 10.67 2.63
N HIS A 235 12.87 10.69 1.43
CA HIS A 235 12.20 11.86 0.84
C HIS A 235 10.71 11.64 0.54
N ASP A 236 10.12 10.55 1.05
CA ASP A 236 8.70 10.20 0.94
C ASP A 236 8.17 10.01 -0.50
N LEU A 237 9.07 9.82 -1.47
CA LEU A 237 8.76 9.34 -2.82
C LEU A 237 9.44 7.98 -3.03
N PRO A 238 8.91 7.09 -3.88
CA PRO A 238 9.56 5.82 -4.18
C PRO A 238 10.99 6.02 -4.71
N TYR A 239 11.92 5.16 -4.31
CA TYR A 239 13.19 5.06 -5.00
C TYR A 239 12.97 4.36 -6.34
N ILE A 240 13.41 4.98 -7.42
CA ILE A 240 13.53 4.40 -8.75
C ILE A 240 14.85 4.90 -9.31
N ASP A 241 15.90 4.07 -9.26
CA ASP A 241 17.24 4.51 -9.57
C ASP A 241 18.10 3.37 -10.11
N GLN A 242 19.14 3.72 -10.87
CA GLN A 242 20.24 2.84 -11.24
C GLN A 242 21.36 3.03 -10.22
N ILE A 243 21.68 1.98 -9.46
CA ILE A 243 22.66 2.06 -8.36
C ILE A 243 24.02 1.45 -8.69
N ASP A 244 24.08 0.67 -9.76
CA ASP A 244 25.31 0.12 -10.35
C ASP A 244 25.08 -0.11 -11.84
N THR A 245 26.12 -0.45 -12.58
CA THR A 245 26.05 -0.69 -14.04
C THR A 245 24.92 -1.64 -14.45
N ALA A 246 24.65 -2.67 -13.64
CA ALA A 246 23.66 -3.69 -13.93
C ALA A 246 22.55 -3.81 -12.87
N ILE A 247 22.57 -2.99 -11.81
CA ILE A 247 21.61 -3.08 -10.70
C ILE A 247 20.74 -1.83 -10.62
N TYR A 248 19.45 -2.05 -10.62
CA TYR A 248 18.38 -1.04 -10.51
C TYR A 248 17.51 -1.31 -9.29
N VAL A 249 16.88 -0.29 -8.75
CA VAL A 249 15.99 -0.38 -7.59
C VAL A 249 14.65 0.28 -7.88
N ALA A 250 13.57 -0.37 -7.47
CA ALA A 250 12.23 0.21 -7.35
C ALA A 250 11.66 -0.17 -5.98
N ALA A 251 11.72 0.73 -5.00
CA ALA A 251 11.36 0.42 -3.60
C ALA A 251 10.78 1.64 -2.86
N GLY A 252 10.11 1.38 -1.74
CA GLY A 252 9.62 2.45 -0.86
C GLY A 252 8.33 3.10 -1.35
N GLY A 253 7.23 2.35 -1.35
CA GLY A 253 5.92 2.83 -1.81
C GLY A 253 5.26 3.91 -0.93
N CYS A 254 5.84 4.27 0.22
CA CYS A 254 5.44 5.36 1.10
C CYS A 254 3.94 5.39 1.46
N GLY A 255 3.29 4.20 1.52
CA GLY A 255 1.87 4.04 1.82
C GLY A 255 0.91 4.47 0.69
N SER A 256 1.41 5.00 -0.41
CA SER A 256 0.60 5.58 -1.49
C SER A 256 0.77 4.90 -2.84
N ALA A 257 1.76 4.03 -3.01
CA ALA A 257 2.16 3.49 -4.31
C ALA A 257 1.11 2.56 -4.98
N ALA A 258 0.16 1.99 -4.24
CA ALA A 258 -0.86 1.13 -4.85
C ALA A 258 -1.62 1.83 -5.98
N LYS A 259 -1.97 3.11 -5.80
CA LYS A 259 -2.69 3.92 -6.80
C LYS A 259 -1.85 4.31 -8.01
N SER A 260 -0.53 4.37 -7.88
CA SER A 260 0.43 4.74 -8.93
C SER A 260 1.34 3.58 -9.35
N SER A 261 1.10 2.37 -8.84
CA SER A 261 1.98 1.21 -9.02
C SER A 261 2.25 0.86 -10.49
N ASN A 262 1.25 0.99 -11.36
CA ASN A 262 1.41 0.72 -12.77
C ASN A 262 2.39 1.69 -13.45
N GLU A 263 2.28 3.00 -13.13
CA GLU A 263 3.20 4.01 -13.68
C GLU A 263 4.60 3.90 -13.08
N LEU A 264 4.72 3.67 -11.77
CA LEU A 264 6.02 3.42 -11.13
C LEU A 264 6.73 2.21 -11.75
N GLY A 265 5.99 1.13 -12.02
CA GLY A 265 6.51 -0.05 -12.72
C GLY A 265 6.96 0.26 -14.15
N ARG A 266 6.20 1.09 -14.89
CA ARG A 266 6.56 1.53 -16.23
C ARG A 266 7.87 2.34 -16.23
N ILE A 267 8.00 3.30 -15.31
CA ILE A 267 9.22 4.13 -15.18
C ILE A 267 10.43 3.25 -14.89
N ALA A 268 10.31 2.35 -13.90
CA ALA A 268 11.38 1.42 -13.54
C ALA A 268 11.78 0.50 -14.71
N ALA A 269 10.81 -0.07 -15.42
CA ALA A 269 11.07 -0.93 -16.57
C ALA A 269 11.79 -0.17 -17.70
N ARG A 270 11.35 1.05 -18.00
CA ARG A 270 12.01 1.90 -19.01
C ARG A 270 13.42 2.29 -18.65
N MET A 271 13.67 2.57 -17.38
CA MET A 271 15.04 2.84 -16.91
C MET A 271 15.94 1.62 -17.13
N VAL A 272 15.48 0.41 -16.81
CA VAL A 272 16.22 -0.83 -17.04
C VAL A 272 16.48 -1.07 -18.54
N GLU A 273 15.46 -0.86 -19.39
CA GLU A 273 15.56 -1.06 -20.83
C GLU A 273 16.53 -0.09 -21.48
N LYS A 274 16.38 1.21 -21.26
CA LYS A 274 17.10 2.29 -21.95
C LYS A 274 18.37 2.75 -21.24
N ALA A 275 18.63 2.26 -20.03
CA ALA A 275 19.69 2.75 -19.15
C ALA A 275 19.63 4.28 -18.97
N GLY A 276 18.42 4.84 -18.75
CA GLY A 276 18.23 6.28 -18.58
C GLY A 276 16.83 6.62 -18.07
N TRP A 277 16.70 7.83 -17.55
CA TRP A 277 15.42 8.36 -17.04
C TRP A 277 14.53 8.81 -18.21
N ASP A 278 13.26 8.41 -18.18
CA ASP A 278 12.24 8.74 -19.19
C ASP A 278 10.91 9.08 -18.48
N TYR A 279 10.89 10.20 -17.78
CA TYR A 279 9.71 10.70 -17.09
C TYR A 279 9.76 12.22 -16.92
N ASP A 280 8.59 12.87 -16.82
CA ASP A 280 8.45 14.33 -16.77
C ASP A 280 9.01 14.96 -15.47
N LEU A 281 8.99 14.20 -14.36
CA LEU A 281 9.59 14.67 -13.11
C LEU A 281 11.09 14.33 -13.08
N PRO A 282 11.93 15.22 -12.49
CA PRO A 282 13.36 14.98 -12.42
C PRO A 282 13.75 13.70 -11.68
N ALA A 283 14.74 12.96 -12.21
CA ALA A 283 15.21 11.69 -11.64
C ALA A 283 15.71 11.84 -10.19
N GLU A 284 16.27 12.98 -9.85
CA GLU A 284 16.79 13.30 -8.51
C GLU A 284 15.73 13.18 -7.41
N ARG A 285 14.44 13.34 -7.77
CA ARG A 285 13.32 13.17 -6.84
C ARG A 285 13.11 11.72 -6.45
N PHE A 286 13.58 10.78 -7.26
CA PHE A 286 13.43 9.34 -7.07
C PHE A 286 14.76 8.66 -6.74
N ALA A 287 15.84 9.44 -6.65
CA ALA A 287 17.17 8.94 -6.42
C ALA A 287 17.29 8.24 -5.05
N VAL A 288 18.02 7.13 -5.04
CA VAL A 288 18.31 6.35 -3.84
C VAL A 288 19.06 7.20 -2.81
N ARG A 289 18.67 7.05 -1.55
CA ARG A 289 19.44 7.49 -0.38
C ARG A 289 19.88 6.25 0.40
N TYR A 290 21.09 6.32 0.92
CA TYR A 290 21.69 5.24 1.70
C TYR A 290 21.65 5.58 3.19
N ALA A 291 21.55 4.54 4.02
CA ALA A 291 21.57 4.64 5.47
C ALA A 291 22.97 4.99 6.01
#